data_494027006ab14c2cb9f9a320c6b580d9
#
_entry.id   494027006ab14c2cb9f9a320c6b580d9
#
_cell.length_a   1.000
_cell.length_b   1.000
_cell.length_c   1.000
_cell.angle_alpha   90.00
_cell.angle_beta   90.00
_cell.angle_gamma   90.00
#
_symmetry.space_group_name_H-M   'P 1'
#
loop_
_entity.id
_entity.type
_entity.pdbx_description
1 polymer ?
#
loop_
_entity_poly.entity_id
_entity_poly.type
_entity_poly.pdbx_seq_one_letter_code
_entity_poly.pdbx_strand_id
1 'polypeptide(L)'
;MANTKSAEKAAQQAEKHRARNLALRSRMRTVIRKVTSAVASGNKQAAQESYKEAVPVIDSLVNKQIIHRNKAARHKSRLAARIRALQ
;
A
#
# COMPACT_ATOMS: atom_id res chain seq x y z
N MET A 1 -0.37 -5.73 41.19
CA MET A 1 -1.37 -5.47 40.17
C MET A 1 -0.73 -5.24 38.85
N ALA A 2 -1.08 -6.04 37.90
CA ALA A 2 -0.50 -5.99 36.58
C ALA A 2 -0.92 -4.77 35.77
N ASN A 3 -2.03 -4.13 36.13
CA ASN A 3 -2.58 -3.03 35.35
C ASN A 3 -2.01 -1.69 35.81
N THR A 4 -0.79 -1.44 35.43
CA THR A 4 -0.14 -0.17 35.69
C THR A 4 -0.48 0.81 34.59
N LYS A 5 -0.22 2.10 34.83
CA LYS A 5 -0.37 3.12 33.82
C LYS A 5 0.51 2.85 32.59
N SER A 6 1.68 2.22 32.81
CA SER A 6 2.58 1.84 31.72
C SER A 6 1.93 0.80 30.80
N ALA A 7 1.25 -0.20 31.38
CA ALA A 7 0.58 -1.23 30.59
C ALA A 7 -0.59 -0.66 29.80
N GLU A 8 -1.37 0.24 30.42
CA GLU A 8 -2.47 0.91 29.73
C GLU A 8 -1.97 1.76 28.58
N LYS A 9 -0.90 2.51 28.80
CA LYS A 9 -0.29 3.35 27.77
C LYS A 9 0.22 2.50 26.60
N ALA A 10 0.89 1.38 26.91
CA ALA A 10 1.38 0.46 25.88
C ALA A 10 0.23 -0.12 25.06
N ALA A 11 -0.88 -0.49 25.71
CA ALA A 11 -2.05 -1.01 25.03
C ALA A 11 -2.67 0.05 24.09
N GLN A 12 -2.75 1.30 24.54
CA GLN A 12 -3.28 2.40 23.72
C GLN A 12 -2.39 2.66 22.51
N GLN A 13 -1.06 2.63 22.72
CA GLN A 13 -0.12 2.82 21.61
C GLN A 13 -0.21 1.69 20.59
N ALA A 14 -0.32 0.45 21.06
CA ALA A 14 -0.48 -0.71 20.17
C ALA A 14 -1.75 -0.59 19.32
N GLU A 15 -2.84 -0.13 19.92
CA GLU A 15 -4.10 0.06 19.18
C GLU A 15 -3.98 1.15 18.12
N LYS A 16 -3.31 2.26 18.45
CA LYS A 16 -3.07 3.34 17.48
C LYS A 16 -2.22 2.86 16.33
N HIS A 17 -1.17 2.08 16.61
CA HIS A 17 -0.30 1.54 15.55
C HIS A 17 -1.06 0.58 14.66
N ARG A 18 -1.91 -0.27 15.24
CA ARG A 18 -2.71 -1.20 14.48
C ARG A 18 -3.69 -0.48 13.55
N ALA A 19 -4.38 0.53 14.05
CA ALA A 19 -5.33 1.31 13.27
C ALA A 19 -4.61 2.03 12.12
N ARG A 20 -3.44 2.61 12.38
CA ARG A 20 -2.62 3.26 11.36
C ARG A 20 -2.18 2.27 10.29
N ASN A 21 -1.72 1.08 10.69
CA ASN A 21 -1.26 0.06 9.75
C ASN A 21 -2.38 -0.43 8.84
N LEU A 22 -3.59 -0.60 9.40
CA LEU A 22 -4.76 -0.98 8.62
C LEU A 22 -5.11 0.10 7.60
N ALA A 23 -5.06 1.37 7.99
CA ALA A 23 -5.34 2.49 7.10
C ALA A 23 -4.33 2.56 5.96
N LEU A 24 -3.05 2.37 6.26
CA LEU A 24 -1.99 2.40 5.25
C LEU A 24 -2.09 1.23 4.27
N ARG A 25 -2.41 0.03 4.77
CA ARG A 25 -2.63 -1.13 3.90
C ARG A 25 -3.86 -0.93 3.02
N SER A 26 -4.91 -0.32 3.55
CA SER A 26 -6.10 0.02 2.79
C SER A 26 -5.77 1.00 1.67
N ARG A 27 -4.94 1.99 1.96
CA ARG A 27 -4.48 2.96 0.95
C ARG A 27 -3.72 2.26 -0.17
N MET A 28 -2.85 1.30 0.18
CA MET A 28 -2.11 0.52 -0.82
C MET A 28 -3.08 -0.22 -1.75
N ARG A 29 -4.08 -0.90 -1.18
CA ARG A 29 -5.08 -1.62 -1.96
C ARG A 29 -5.85 -0.68 -2.89
N THR A 30 -6.16 0.52 -2.42
CA THR A 30 -6.88 1.52 -3.20
C THR A 30 -6.07 1.96 -4.41
N VAL A 31 -4.78 2.29 -4.23
CA VAL A 31 -3.96 2.74 -5.36
C VAL A 31 -3.68 1.62 -6.35
N ILE A 32 -3.49 0.38 -5.87
CA ILE A 32 -3.30 -0.78 -6.74
C ILE A 32 -4.58 -1.05 -7.54
N ARG A 33 -5.73 -1.00 -6.90
CA ARG A 33 -7.02 -1.21 -7.56
C ARG A 33 -7.26 -0.17 -8.64
N LYS A 34 -6.84 1.06 -8.42
CA LYS A 34 -6.95 2.13 -9.39
C LYS A 34 -6.16 1.80 -10.67
N VAL A 35 -4.95 1.27 -10.51
CA VAL A 35 -4.13 0.84 -11.65
C VAL A 35 -4.78 -0.35 -12.36
N THR A 36 -5.19 -1.38 -11.63
CA THR A 36 -5.79 -2.57 -12.22
C THR A 36 -7.11 -2.25 -12.92
N SER A 37 -7.89 -1.32 -12.38
CA SER A 37 -9.13 -0.86 -12.98
C SER A 37 -8.88 -0.17 -14.32
N ALA A 38 -7.86 0.69 -14.37
CA ALA A 38 -7.48 1.38 -15.61
C ALA A 38 -6.96 0.40 -16.66
N VAL A 39 -6.20 -0.62 -16.22
CA VAL A 39 -5.74 -1.69 -17.12
C VAL A 39 -6.92 -2.46 -17.68
N ALA A 40 -7.89 -2.81 -16.82
CA ALA A 40 -9.08 -3.55 -17.25
C ALA A 40 -9.93 -2.77 -18.25
N SER A 41 -9.96 -1.44 -18.13
CA SER A 41 -10.68 -0.59 -19.08
C SER A 41 -9.91 -0.39 -20.40
N GLY A 42 -8.66 -0.82 -20.48
CA GLY A 42 -7.84 -0.67 -21.67
C GLY A 42 -7.25 0.72 -21.86
N ASN A 43 -7.35 1.59 -20.88
CA ASN A 43 -6.85 2.96 -20.97
C ASN A 43 -5.40 3.03 -20.47
N LYS A 44 -4.46 2.93 -21.40
CA LYS A 44 -3.02 2.92 -21.08
C LYS A 44 -2.57 4.20 -20.37
N GLN A 45 -3.04 5.34 -20.83
CA GLN A 45 -2.66 6.62 -20.24
C GLN A 45 -3.12 6.73 -18.79
N ALA A 46 -4.37 6.38 -18.52
CA ALA A 46 -4.90 6.39 -17.16
C ALA A 46 -4.15 5.38 -16.27
N ALA A 47 -3.80 4.22 -16.83
CA ALA A 47 -3.02 3.22 -16.10
C ALA A 47 -1.62 3.73 -15.75
N GLN A 48 -0.96 4.41 -16.67
CA GLN A 48 0.37 5.00 -16.41
C GLN A 48 0.30 6.08 -15.33
N GLU A 49 -0.70 6.94 -15.37
CA GLU A 49 -0.88 8.00 -14.38
C GLU A 49 -1.17 7.41 -13.00
N SER A 50 -2.06 6.42 -12.94
CA SER A 50 -2.38 5.74 -11.68
C SER A 50 -1.14 5.02 -11.11
N TYR A 51 -0.33 4.43 -11.98
CA TYR A 51 0.92 3.78 -11.57
C TYR A 51 1.90 4.78 -10.95
N LYS A 52 2.05 5.95 -11.57
CA LYS A 52 2.91 7.01 -11.03
C LYS A 52 2.47 7.44 -9.62
N GLU A 53 1.18 7.45 -9.36
CA GLU A 53 0.65 7.75 -8.03
C GLU A 53 0.86 6.59 -7.06
N ALA A 54 0.78 5.35 -7.56
CA ALA A 54 0.88 4.16 -6.71
C ALA A 54 2.30 3.91 -6.21
N VAL A 55 3.32 4.16 -7.03
CA VAL A 55 4.71 3.84 -6.70
C VAL A 55 5.18 4.53 -5.41
N PRO A 56 5.00 5.85 -5.22
CA PRO A 56 5.41 6.50 -3.97
C PRO A 56 4.68 5.94 -2.75
N VAL A 57 3.41 5.58 -2.88
CA VAL A 57 2.63 5.02 -1.78
C VAL A 57 3.21 3.66 -1.38
N ILE A 58 3.46 2.79 -2.36
CA ILE A 58 4.03 1.47 -2.12
C ILE A 58 5.42 1.60 -1.47
N ASP A 59 6.26 2.48 -1.99
CA ASP A 59 7.62 2.67 -1.45
C ASP A 59 7.58 3.24 -0.04
N SER A 60 6.64 4.14 0.27
CA SER A 60 6.51 4.67 1.62
C SER A 60 6.12 3.59 2.63
N LEU A 61 5.35 2.59 2.20
CA LEU A 61 4.96 1.48 3.07
C LEU A 61 6.14 0.57 3.38
N VAL A 62 7.08 0.42 2.46
CA VAL A 62 8.33 -0.28 2.71
C VAL A 62 9.14 0.47 3.77
N ASN A 63 9.28 1.78 3.62
CA ASN A 63 10.02 2.62 4.57
C ASN A 63 9.41 2.58 5.96
N LYS A 64 8.09 2.45 6.05
CA LYS A 64 7.37 2.35 7.33
C LYS A 64 7.31 0.92 7.85
N GLN A 65 7.93 -0.03 7.16
CA GLN A 65 8.00 -1.44 7.55
C GLN A 65 6.63 -2.13 7.62
N ILE A 66 5.68 -1.66 6.81
CA ILE A 66 4.34 -2.26 6.74
C ILE A 66 4.32 -3.42 5.76
N ILE A 67 5.07 -3.31 4.68
CA ILE A 67 5.27 -4.41 3.73
C ILE A 67 6.75 -4.60 3.49
N HIS A 68 7.13 -5.81 3.08
CA HIS A 68 8.50 -6.12 2.75
C HIS A 68 8.84 -5.57 1.36
N ARG A 69 10.11 -5.17 1.17
CA ARG A 69 10.58 -4.63 -0.11
C ARG A 69 10.35 -5.60 -1.28
N ASN A 70 10.43 -6.90 -1.03
CA ASN A 70 10.20 -7.91 -2.08
C ASN A 70 8.75 -7.92 -2.54
N LYS A 71 7.81 -7.75 -1.61
CA LYS A 71 6.39 -7.64 -1.94
C LYS A 71 6.12 -6.38 -2.74
N ALA A 72 6.71 -5.26 -2.35
CA ALA A 72 6.59 -4.00 -3.08
C ALA A 72 7.13 -4.12 -4.50
N ALA A 73 8.30 -4.72 -4.65
CA ALA A 73 8.92 -4.93 -5.96
C ALA A 73 8.03 -5.79 -6.86
N ARG A 74 7.43 -6.84 -6.28
CA ARG A 74 6.53 -7.72 -7.01
C ARG A 74 5.30 -7.00 -7.52
N HIS A 75 4.66 -6.19 -6.66
CA HIS A 75 3.50 -5.40 -7.05
C HIS A 75 3.86 -4.41 -8.16
N LYS A 76 4.95 -3.68 -8.00
CA LYS A 76 5.37 -2.69 -9.00
C LYS A 76 5.68 -3.36 -10.34
N SER A 77 6.41 -4.46 -10.31
CA SER A 77 6.80 -5.20 -11.51
C SER A 77 5.60 -5.76 -12.26
N ARG A 78 4.65 -6.35 -11.54
CA ARG A 78 3.45 -6.92 -12.15
C ARG A 78 2.55 -5.86 -12.75
N LEU A 79 2.38 -4.74 -12.05
CA LEU A 79 1.57 -3.62 -12.55
C LEU A 79 2.22 -3.02 -13.80
N ALA A 80 3.53 -2.81 -13.79
CA ALA A 80 4.24 -2.29 -14.95
C ALA A 80 4.12 -3.21 -16.16
N ALA A 81 4.19 -4.53 -15.94
CA ALA A 81 4.05 -5.51 -17.00
C ALA A 81 2.65 -5.46 -17.63
N ARG A 82 1.62 -5.33 -16.81
CA ARG A 82 0.24 -5.22 -17.29
C ARG A 82 0.04 -3.97 -18.14
N ILE A 83 0.64 -2.85 -17.72
CA ILE A 83 0.54 -1.60 -18.46
C ILE A 83 1.25 -1.71 -19.80
N ARG A 84 2.43 -2.33 -19.82
CA ARG A 84 3.18 -2.53 -21.08
C ARG A 84 2.43 -3.42 -22.06
N ALA A 85 1.61 -4.34 -21.56
CA ALA A 85 0.79 -5.21 -22.40
C ALA A 85 -0.38 -4.48 -23.06
N LEU A 86 -0.74 -3.29 -22.59
CA LEU A 86 -1.80 -2.49 -23.21
C LEU A 86 -1.30 -1.85 -24.50
N GLN A 87 -2.20 -1.74 -25.45
CA GLN A 87 -1.89 -1.14 -26.75
C GLN A 87 -2.38 0.29 -26.87
#